data_23807efafd943580557972f4bd074d84
#
_entry.id   23807efafd943580557972f4bd074d84
#
_cell.length_a   1.000
_cell.length_b   1.000
_cell.length_c   1.000
_cell.angle_alpha   90.00
_cell.angle_beta   90.00
_cell.angle_gamma   90.00
#
_symmetry.space_group_name_H-M   'P 1'
#
loop_
_entity.id
_entity.type
_entity.pdbx_description
1 polymer ?
#
loop_
_entity_poly.entity_id
_entity_poly.type
_entity_poly.pdbx_seq_one_letter_code
_entity_poly.pdbx_strand_id
1 'polypeptide(L)'
;MTLIKIGKIVNTHGIKGELRLLSKFPYKDKVFINNMKIYIDKKDIEVINTYRKHKNFDMITLVGYNNINDVLKYKGLNVYVNKDDIMLDNNKYLDEDIIGSNVIYKGISVGEIKDIERYDKYSLLVILGKKEYLIPYNDNLVDKIDISNKKVYIKDIDGLFDI
;
A
#
# COMPACT_ATOMS: atom_id res chain seq x y z
N MET A 1 -17.51 -6.59 1.14
CA MET A 1 -16.61 -5.41 1.19
C MET A 1 -15.22 -5.87 1.57
N THR A 2 -14.23 -5.46 0.80
CA THR A 2 -12.82 -5.78 1.07
C THR A 2 -12.13 -4.54 1.63
N LEU A 3 -11.56 -4.64 2.82
CA LEU A 3 -10.83 -3.56 3.45
C LEU A 3 -9.32 -3.71 3.21
N ILE A 4 -8.70 -2.62 2.76
CA ILE A 4 -7.27 -2.54 2.49
C ILE A 4 -6.64 -1.66 3.56
N LYS A 5 -5.62 -2.16 4.25
CA LYS A 5 -4.88 -1.38 5.24
C LYS A 5 -4.07 -0.30 4.53
N ILE A 6 -4.21 0.94 5.00
CA ILE A 6 -3.47 2.08 4.46
C ILE A 6 -2.50 2.70 5.45
N GLY A 7 -2.59 2.35 6.72
CA GLY A 7 -1.68 2.88 7.72
C GLY A 7 -2.08 2.55 9.14
N LYS A 8 -1.32 3.12 10.08
CA LYS A 8 -1.58 2.99 11.51
C LYS A 8 -1.48 4.36 12.17
N ILE A 9 -2.46 4.69 13.02
CA ILE A 9 -2.43 5.89 13.83
C ILE A 9 -1.43 5.66 14.97
N VAL A 10 -0.31 6.36 14.95
CA VAL A 10 0.74 6.16 15.96
C VAL A 10 0.67 7.17 17.08
N ASN A 11 0.05 8.33 16.83
CA ASN A 11 -0.10 9.37 17.85
C ASN A 11 -1.12 10.41 17.40
N THR A 12 -1.42 11.32 18.30
CA THR A 12 -2.11 12.58 18.00
C THR A 12 -1.07 13.69 17.83
N HIS A 13 -1.46 14.81 17.24
CA HIS A 13 -0.58 15.96 17.04
C HIS A 13 -1.34 17.25 17.35
N GLY A 14 -0.83 18.01 18.33
CA GLY A 14 -1.49 19.25 18.76
C GLY A 14 -2.80 18.97 19.50
N ILE A 15 -3.62 20.01 19.66
CA ILE A 15 -4.83 19.95 20.48
C ILE A 15 -6.13 19.93 19.68
N LYS A 16 -6.05 20.09 18.34
CA LYS A 16 -7.23 20.25 17.49
C LYS A 16 -7.73 18.94 16.87
N GLY A 17 -7.17 17.79 17.29
CA GLY A 17 -7.63 16.50 16.81
C GLY A 17 -6.90 15.95 15.60
N GLU A 18 -5.75 16.51 15.24
CA GLU A 18 -4.94 15.95 14.14
C GLU A 18 -4.33 14.61 14.55
N LEU A 19 -4.38 13.65 13.64
CA LEU A 19 -3.85 12.30 13.84
C LEU A 19 -2.59 12.11 13.02
N ARG A 20 -1.60 11.46 13.63
CA ARG A 20 -0.32 11.15 13.02
C ARG A 20 -0.28 9.68 12.63
N LEU A 21 -0.14 9.40 11.33
CA LEU A 21 -0.12 8.04 10.79
C LEU A 21 1.25 7.69 10.24
N LEU A 22 1.60 6.40 10.38
CA LEU A 22 2.66 5.76 9.60
C LEU A 22 2.00 4.91 8.52
N SER A 23 2.44 5.09 7.27
CA SER A 23 1.88 4.39 6.13
C SER A 23 2.98 4.01 5.15
N LYS A 24 2.95 2.76 4.72
CA LYS A 24 3.77 2.26 3.60
C LYS A 24 2.93 2.05 2.35
N PHE A 25 1.69 2.53 2.35
CA PHE A 25 0.78 2.37 1.21
C PHE A 25 1.34 3.13 0.00
N PRO A 26 1.46 2.47 -1.18
CA PRO A 26 2.14 3.09 -2.32
C PRO A 26 1.35 4.18 -3.03
N TYR A 27 0.02 4.21 -2.88
CA TYR A 27 -0.85 5.15 -3.57
C TYR A 27 -1.53 6.09 -2.58
N LYS A 28 -0.72 6.81 -1.80
CA LYS A 28 -1.21 7.69 -0.73
C LYS A 28 -2.11 8.80 -1.27
N ASP A 29 -1.83 9.31 -2.47
CA ASP A 29 -2.63 10.33 -3.14
C ASP A 29 -4.03 9.85 -3.54
N LYS A 30 -4.28 8.56 -3.50
CA LYS A 30 -5.59 7.97 -3.81
C LYS A 30 -6.42 7.67 -2.57
N VAL A 31 -5.84 7.75 -1.38
CA VAL A 31 -6.54 7.40 -0.12
C VAL A 31 -6.50 8.51 0.92
N PHE A 32 -5.39 9.24 1.04
CA PHE A 32 -5.28 10.36 1.98
C PHE A 32 -5.80 11.64 1.31
N ILE A 33 -7.09 11.66 1.07
CA ILE A 33 -7.77 12.75 0.39
C ILE A 33 -9.02 13.16 1.15
N ASN A 34 -9.42 14.41 0.98
CA ASN A 34 -10.64 14.95 1.56
C ASN A 34 -11.84 14.09 1.16
N ASN A 35 -12.74 13.85 2.09
CA ASN A 35 -13.96 13.04 1.94
C ASN A 35 -13.77 11.54 1.77
N MET A 36 -12.54 11.03 1.90
CA MET A 36 -12.33 9.58 1.89
C MET A 36 -12.90 8.95 3.15
N LYS A 37 -13.74 7.95 2.97
CA LYS A 37 -14.27 7.13 4.07
C LYS A 37 -13.18 6.16 4.51
N ILE A 38 -12.87 6.15 5.80
CA ILE A 38 -11.92 5.24 6.40
C ILE A 38 -12.57 4.39 7.48
N TYR A 39 -11.98 3.23 7.70
CA TYR A 39 -12.43 2.27 8.70
C TYR A 39 -11.30 2.10 9.72
N ILE A 40 -11.53 2.56 10.94
CA ILE A 40 -10.52 2.49 12.00
C ILE A 40 -10.75 1.20 12.77
N ASP A 41 -9.71 0.37 12.87
CA ASP A 41 -9.75 -0.96 13.49
C ASP A 41 -10.84 -1.86 12.89
N LYS A 42 -11.19 -1.64 11.61
CA LYS A 42 -12.29 -2.31 10.89
C LYS A 42 -13.66 -2.14 11.56
N LYS A 43 -13.79 -1.19 12.44
CA LYS A 43 -14.99 -0.95 13.27
C LYS A 43 -15.61 0.40 13.02
N ASP A 44 -14.89 1.45 13.37
CA ASP A 44 -15.42 2.82 13.34
C ASP A 44 -15.25 3.42 11.96
N ILE A 45 -16.33 3.95 11.41
CA ILE A 45 -16.32 4.61 10.11
C ILE A 45 -16.15 6.10 10.34
N GLU A 46 -15.10 6.67 9.76
CA GLU A 46 -14.82 8.10 9.81
C GLU A 46 -14.53 8.62 8.40
N VAL A 47 -14.47 9.93 8.26
CA VAL A 47 -14.23 10.58 6.97
C VAL A 47 -13.06 11.55 7.12
N ILE A 48 -12.10 11.48 6.21
CA ILE A 48 -10.95 12.39 6.20
C ILE A 48 -11.43 13.80 5.82
N ASN A 49 -11.07 14.77 6.64
CA ASN A 49 -11.32 16.18 6.38
C ASN A 49 -10.12 16.85 5.70
N THR A 50 -8.92 16.73 6.29
CA THR A 50 -7.69 17.31 5.74
C THR A 50 -6.55 16.30 5.77
N TYR A 51 -5.58 16.54 4.90
CA TYR A 51 -4.35 15.76 4.83
C TYR A 51 -3.15 16.67 4.61
N ARG A 52 -2.04 16.36 5.29
CA ARG A 52 -0.73 16.95 4.99
C ARG A 52 0.37 15.95 5.31
N LYS A 53 1.48 16.06 4.60
CA LYS A 53 2.70 15.33 4.91
C LYS A 53 3.49 16.12 5.94
N HIS A 54 4.00 15.47 6.98
CA HIS A 54 4.86 16.08 8.00
C HIS A 54 5.96 15.12 8.38
N LYS A 55 7.19 15.39 7.96
CA LYS A 55 8.34 14.48 8.14
C LYS A 55 8.01 13.12 7.52
N ASN A 56 8.15 12.03 8.27
CA ASN A 56 7.84 10.68 7.79
C ASN A 56 6.37 10.28 8.01
N PHE A 57 5.55 11.22 8.47
CA PHE A 57 4.17 10.93 8.88
C PHE A 57 3.17 11.49 7.87
N ASP A 58 2.07 10.81 7.80
CA ASP A 58 0.87 11.27 7.10
C ASP A 58 -0.11 11.78 8.15
N MET A 59 -0.49 13.06 8.06
CA MET A 59 -1.30 13.74 9.06
C MET A 59 -2.70 13.96 8.52
N ILE A 60 -3.70 13.49 9.25
CA ILE A 60 -5.10 13.68 8.85
C ILE A 60 -5.91 14.30 9.98
N THR A 61 -6.97 15.02 9.61
CA THR A 61 -8.06 15.36 10.52
C THR A 61 -9.31 14.66 10.03
N LEU A 62 -10.23 14.43 10.95
CA LEU A 62 -11.49 13.75 10.66
C LEU A 62 -12.64 14.76 10.68
N VAL A 63 -13.61 14.55 9.79
CA VAL A 63 -14.84 15.36 9.80
C VAL A 63 -15.57 15.20 11.13
N GLY A 64 -15.93 16.31 11.75
CA GLY A 64 -16.66 16.31 13.01
C GLY A 64 -15.78 16.28 14.26
N TYR A 65 -14.46 16.23 14.13
CA TYR A 65 -13.54 16.21 15.26
C TYR A 65 -12.60 17.42 15.21
N ASN A 66 -12.60 18.22 16.25
CA ASN A 66 -11.74 19.40 16.37
C ASN A 66 -11.04 19.51 17.72
N ASN A 67 -11.03 18.42 18.49
CA ASN A 67 -10.45 18.37 19.83
C ASN A 67 -9.69 17.05 20.00
N ILE A 68 -8.47 17.14 20.52
CA ILE A 68 -7.62 15.97 20.77
C ILE A 68 -8.33 14.91 21.63
N ASN A 69 -9.13 15.31 22.60
CA ASN A 69 -9.80 14.36 23.51
C ASN A 69 -10.76 13.43 22.78
N ASP A 70 -11.32 13.88 21.65
CA ASP A 70 -12.28 13.10 20.88
C ASP A 70 -11.63 12.05 19.99
N VAL A 71 -10.32 12.17 19.73
CA VAL A 71 -9.59 11.26 18.84
C VAL A 71 -8.54 10.39 19.56
N LEU A 72 -8.32 10.60 20.85
CA LEU A 72 -7.38 9.80 21.65
C LEU A 72 -7.66 8.30 21.57
N LYS A 73 -8.93 7.93 21.46
CA LYS A 73 -9.37 6.54 21.33
C LYS A 73 -8.81 5.84 20.10
N TYR A 74 -8.37 6.58 19.09
CA TYR A 74 -7.86 6.03 17.84
C TYR A 74 -6.35 5.79 17.84
N LYS A 75 -5.65 6.26 18.85
CA LYS A 75 -4.21 6.06 18.96
C LYS A 75 -3.86 4.57 19.01
N GLY A 76 -2.94 4.15 18.16
CA GLY A 76 -2.47 2.77 18.08
C GLY A 76 -3.27 1.87 17.17
N LEU A 77 -4.34 2.38 16.54
CA LEU A 77 -5.24 1.57 15.72
C LEU A 77 -4.87 1.64 14.22
N ASN A 78 -5.15 0.56 13.52
CA ASN A 78 -4.94 0.46 12.08
C ASN A 78 -6.07 1.14 11.32
N VAL A 79 -5.74 1.70 10.16
CA VAL A 79 -6.66 2.41 9.28
C VAL A 79 -6.78 1.67 7.96
N TYR A 80 -8.03 1.50 7.51
CA TYR A 80 -8.38 0.79 6.28
C TYR A 80 -9.28 1.65 5.40
N VAL A 81 -9.31 1.34 4.11
CA VAL A 81 -10.28 1.86 3.17
C VAL A 81 -10.96 0.69 2.45
N ASN A 82 -12.16 0.94 1.93
CA ASN A 82 -12.81 -0.03 1.05
C ASN A 82 -12.05 -0.08 -0.27
N LYS A 83 -11.70 -1.28 -0.71
CA LYS A 83 -11.00 -1.49 -1.98
C LYS A 83 -11.70 -0.79 -3.14
N ASP A 84 -13.03 -0.82 -3.15
CA ASP A 84 -13.82 -0.20 -4.22
C ASP A 84 -13.71 1.32 -4.27
N ASP A 85 -13.26 1.96 -3.19
CA ASP A 85 -13.07 3.41 -3.14
C ASP A 85 -11.68 3.86 -3.61
N ILE A 86 -10.79 2.92 -3.89
CA ILE A 86 -9.43 3.22 -4.36
C ILE A 86 -9.45 3.31 -5.88
N MET A 87 -9.32 4.53 -6.41
CA MET A 87 -9.35 4.79 -7.85
C MET A 87 -7.95 4.85 -8.42
N LEU A 88 -7.36 3.68 -8.71
CA LEU A 88 -6.02 3.61 -9.26
C LEU A 88 -5.98 4.05 -10.73
N ASP A 89 -4.87 4.66 -11.13
CA ASP A 89 -4.60 4.98 -12.52
C ASP A 89 -4.38 3.69 -13.33
N ASN A 90 -4.51 3.79 -14.66
CA ASN A 90 -4.26 2.66 -15.54
C ASN A 90 -2.84 2.10 -15.34
N ASN A 91 -2.71 0.78 -15.37
CA ASN A 91 -1.45 0.05 -15.19
C ASN A 91 -0.86 0.18 -13.77
N LYS A 92 -1.69 0.58 -12.80
CA LYS A 92 -1.35 0.54 -11.38
C LYS A 92 -2.18 -0.53 -10.69
N TYR A 93 -1.58 -1.26 -9.77
CA TYR A 93 -2.21 -2.41 -9.11
C TYR A 93 -1.93 -2.40 -7.63
N LEU A 94 -2.88 -2.88 -6.84
CA LEU A 94 -2.67 -3.11 -5.41
C LEU A 94 -1.74 -4.30 -5.21
N ASP A 95 -0.93 -4.25 -4.17
CA ASP A 95 0.00 -5.33 -3.84
C ASP A 95 -0.73 -6.66 -3.67
N GLU A 96 -1.89 -6.66 -3.03
CA GLU A 96 -2.68 -7.88 -2.82
C GLU A 96 -3.13 -8.54 -4.12
N ASP A 97 -3.31 -7.76 -5.20
CA ASP A 97 -3.69 -8.29 -6.49
C ASP A 97 -2.52 -8.88 -7.27
N ILE A 98 -1.30 -8.49 -6.91
CA ILE A 98 -0.05 -8.97 -7.51
C ILE A 98 0.48 -10.18 -6.76
N ILE A 99 0.40 -10.19 -5.44
CA ILE A 99 0.85 -11.32 -4.62
C ILE A 99 0.12 -12.58 -5.06
N GLY A 100 0.86 -13.67 -5.21
CA GLY A 100 0.35 -14.95 -5.72
C GLY A 100 0.53 -15.13 -7.23
N SER A 101 1.01 -14.10 -7.94
CA SER A 101 1.25 -14.19 -9.38
C SER A 101 2.50 -15.00 -9.68
N ASN A 102 2.47 -15.73 -10.79
CA ASN A 102 3.66 -16.38 -11.36
C ASN A 102 4.54 -15.35 -12.04
N VAL A 103 5.84 -15.45 -11.81
CA VAL A 103 6.84 -14.59 -12.44
C VAL A 103 7.40 -15.28 -13.65
N ILE A 104 7.30 -14.63 -14.81
CA ILE A 104 7.79 -15.15 -16.10
C ILE A 104 9.04 -14.35 -16.49
N TYR A 105 10.13 -15.07 -16.70
CA TYR A 105 11.41 -14.51 -17.11
C TYR A 105 11.97 -15.35 -18.27
N LYS A 106 12.25 -14.69 -19.40
CA LYS A 106 12.71 -15.38 -20.63
C LYS A 106 11.79 -16.55 -21.00
N GLY A 107 10.47 -16.34 -20.85
CA GLY A 107 9.47 -17.35 -21.20
C GLY A 107 9.30 -18.49 -20.18
N ILE A 108 10.00 -18.45 -19.07
CA ILE A 108 10.01 -19.53 -18.06
C ILE A 108 9.41 -18.99 -16.75
N SER A 109 8.59 -19.82 -16.09
CA SER A 109 8.14 -19.51 -14.71
C SER A 109 9.31 -19.73 -13.76
N VAL A 110 9.75 -18.66 -13.09
CA VAL A 110 10.86 -18.71 -12.13
C VAL A 110 10.40 -18.76 -10.68
N GLY A 111 9.11 -18.61 -10.44
CA GLY A 111 8.53 -18.69 -9.11
C GLY A 111 7.25 -17.90 -8.97
N GLU A 112 6.82 -17.74 -7.74
CA GLU A 112 5.57 -17.06 -7.37
C GLU A 112 5.90 -15.88 -6.45
N ILE A 113 5.23 -14.76 -6.63
CA ILE A 113 5.37 -13.60 -5.74
C ILE A 113 4.72 -13.93 -4.42
N LYS A 114 5.50 -13.98 -3.36
CA LYS A 114 5.04 -14.26 -1.99
C LYS A 114 4.74 -13.00 -1.22
N ASP A 115 5.44 -11.92 -1.51
CA ASP A 115 5.28 -10.66 -0.81
C ASP A 115 5.84 -9.52 -1.65
N ILE A 116 5.47 -8.30 -1.29
CA ILE A 116 6.05 -7.07 -1.81
C ILE A 116 6.52 -6.26 -0.62
N GLU A 117 7.84 -6.09 -0.50
CA GLU A 117 8.43 -5.30 0.58
C GLU A 117 8.51 -3.85 0.16
N ARG A 118 7.89 -2.97 0.96
CA ARG A 118 7.87 -1.55 0.69
C ARG A 118 8.84 -0.82 1.64
N TYR A 119 9.80 -0.14 1.04
CA TYR A 119 10.77 0.71 1.73
C TYR A 119 10.58 2.16 1.31
N ASP A 120 11.27 3.08 1.95
CA ASP A 120 11.07 4.51 1.71
C ASP A 120 11.29 4.91 0.24
N LYS A 121 12.37 4.43 -0.38
CA LYS A 121 12.75 4.85 -1.73
C LYS A 121 12.68 3.75 -2.79
N TYR A 122 12.36 2.52 -2.41
CA TYR A 122 12.30 1.40 -3.33
C TYR A 122 11.38 0.32 -2.79
N SER A 123 11.02 -0.62 -3.65
CA SER A 123 10.22 -1.78 -3.29
C SER A 123 10.82 -3.03 -3.91
N LEU A 124 10.60 -4.17 -3.26
CA LEU A 124 11.11 -5.46 -3.70
C LEU A 124 9.97 -6.44 -3.88
N LEU A 125 10.01 -7.18 -4.98
CA LEU A 125 9.22 -8.40 -5.15
C LEU A 125 9.97 -9.53 -4.46
N VAL A 126 9.30 -10.22 -3.55
CA VAL A 126 9.80 -11.43 -2.90
C VAL A 126 9.25 -12.61 -3.69
N ILE A 127 10.10 -13.29 -4.44
CA ILE A 127 9.72 -14.37 -5.37
C ILE A 127 10.25 -15.68 -4.82
N LEU A 128 9.38 -16.66 -4.62
CA LEU A 128 9.76 -17.99 -4.20
C LEU A 128 9.71 -18.96 -5.39
N GLY A 129 10.87 -19.45 -5.79
CA GLY A 129 11.06 -20.46 -6.81
C GLY A 129 12.00 -21.53 -6.30
N LYS A 130 13.06 -21.86 -7.06
CA LYS A 130 14.12 -22.77 -6.57
C LYS A 130 14.78 -22.24 -5.30
N LYS A 131 14.83 -20.94 -5.17
CA LYS A 131 15.26 -20.23 -3.97
C LYS A 131 14.41 -18.96 -3.85
N GLU A 132 14.62 -18.17 -2.82
CA GLU A 132 14.02 -16.86 -2.70
C GLU A 132 14.82 -15.85 -3.53
N TYR A 133 14.11 -15.10 -4.37
CA TYR A 133 14.67 -14.00 -5.15
C TYR A 133 14.08 -12.69 -4.66
N LEU A 134 14.92 -11.67 -4.53
CA LEU A 134 14.50 -10.30 -4.21
C LEU A 134 14.79 -9.43 -5.43
N ILE A 135 13.73 -9.02 -6.12
CA ILE A 135 13.83 -8.28 -7.38
C ILE A 135 13.20 -6.89 -7.18
N PRO A 136 13.89 -5.81 -7.55
CA PRO A 136 13.30 -4.47 -7.48
C PRO A 136 11.99 -4.38 -8.24
N TYR A 137 10.97 -3.85 -7.58
CA TYR A 137 9.66 -3.65 -8.18
C TYR A 137 9.59 -2.24 -8.78
N ASN A 138 9.93 -2.12 -10.05
CA ASN A 138 9.90 -0.87 -10.80
C ASN A 138 9.77 -1.13 -12.30
N ASP A 139 9.54 -0.08 -13.07
CA ASP A 139 9.32 -0.17 -14.51
C ASP A 139 10.59 -0.55 -15.31
N ASN A 140 11.78 -0.44 -14.69
CA ASN A 140 13.01 -0.88 -15.33
C ASN A 140 13.15 -2.39 -15.40
N LEU A 141 12.49 -3.11 -14.49
CA LEU A 141 12.57 -4.57 -14.38
C LEU A 141 11.26 -5.27 -14.71
N VAL A 142 10.13 -4.69 -14.33
CA VAL A 142 8.82 -5.26 -14.65
C VAL A 142 8.38 -4.81 -16.04
N ASP A 143 8.17 -5.79 -16.92
CA ASP A 143 7.75 -5.52 -18.30
C ASP A 143 6.24 -5.38 -18.40
N LYS A 144 5.51 -6.34 -17.83
CA LYS A 144 4.05 -6.40 -17.92
C LYS A 144 3.46 -7.11 -16.72
N ILE A 145 2.29 -6.66 -16.30
CA ILE A 145 1.49 -7.30 -15.26
C ILE A 145 0.16 -7.72 -15.87
N ASP A 146 -0.14 -9.01 -15.81
CA ASP A 146 -1.40 -9.59 -16.26
C ASP A 146 -2.17 -10.08 -15.02
N ILE A 147 -3.01 -9.22 -14.48
CA ILE A 147 -3.78 -9.52 -13.26
C ILE A 147 -4.76 -10.68 -13.50
N SER A 148 -5.45 -10.69 -14.65
CA SER A 148 -6.46 -11.70 -14.94
C SER A 148 -5.89 -13.11 -14.96
N ASN A 149 -4.67 -13.28 -15.50
CA ASN A 149 -4.00 -14.56 -15.60
C ASN A 149 -2.98 -14.80 -14.49
N LYS A 150 -2.87 -13.89 -13.53
CA LYS A 150 -1.93 -13.99 -12.41
C LYS A 150 -0.50 -14.21 -12.89
N LYS A 151 -0.03 -13.34 -13.77
CA LYS A 151 1.34 -13.40 -14.32
C LYS A 151 1.99 -12.03 -14.26
N VAL A 152 3.27 -12.02 -13.87
CA VAL A 152 4.12 -10.84 -13.90
C VAL A 152 5.34 -11.18 -14.76
N TYR A 153 5.55 -10.37 -15.79
CA TYR A 153 6.63 -10.57 -16.75
C TYR A 153 7.80 -9.65 -16.40
N ILE A 154 8.97 -10.23 -16.22
CA ILE A 154 10.20 -9.49 -15.91
C ILE A 154 10.99 -9.34 -17.21
N LYS A 155 11.59 -8.18 -17.41
CA LYS A 155 12.42 -7.89 -18.59
C LYS A 155 13.63 -8.83 -18.64
N ASP A 156 14.06 -9.14 -19.84
CA ASP A 156 15.23 -10.01 -20.10
C ASP A 156 16.50 -9.25 -19.74
N ILE A 157 17.01 -9.50 -18.55
CA ILE A 157 18.26 -8.91 -18.06
C ILE A 157 19.16 -10.08 -17.61
N ASP A 158 20.27 -10.26 -18.28
CA ASP A 158 21.18 -11.36 -18.01
C ASP A 158 21.66 -11.36 -16.55
N GLY A 159 21.66 -12.55 -15.95
CA GLY A 159 22.13 -12.75 -14.59
C GLY A 159 21.12 -12.42 -13.49
N LEU A 160 19.91 -11.93 -13.85
CA LEU A 160 18.93 -11.50 -12.86
C LEU A 160 18.41 -12.65 -11.98
N PHE A 161 18.23 -13.85 -12.56
CA PHE A 161 17.73 -15.04 -11.88
C PHE A 161 18.71 -16.22 -11.86
N ASP A 162 19.95 -16.03 -12.24
CA ASP A 162 20.97 -17.08 -12.31
C ASP A 162 20.58 -18.25 -13.25
N ILE A 163 19.87 -17.94 -14.31
CA ILE A 163 19.43 -18.93 -15.33
C ILE A 163 19.75 -18.47 -16.75
#